data_92091d13d80e7d325e98c05fd741fb2f
#
_entry.id   92091d13d80e7d325e98c05fd741fb2f
#
_cell.length_a   1.000
_cell.length_b   1.000
_cell.length_c   1.000
_cell.angle_alpha   90.00
_cell.angle_beta   90.00
_cell.angle_gamma   90.00
#
_symmetry.space_group_name_H-M   'P 1'
#
loop_
_entity.id
_entity.type
_entity.pdbx_description
1 polymer ?
#
loop_
_entity_poly.entity_id
_entity_poly.type
_entity_poly.pdbx_seq_one_letter_code
_entity_poly.pdbx_strand_id
1 'polypeptide(L)'
;MENNQKMKFWSIVLLTINGIIGTGIFLSPGAVAKLVGDKAATIYLAAAVFAAILAVSFAAASKYVVKSGAAYAYSKAAFGDEVGSYVGITRVVSASIAWGVLATGVVKTALSIFGKDSSDIKNVTIGFITLMVVLLIINLIGTKLLTIISNISTVGKIGALGITIIAGIFILVFSDGANLQDLTLLKDAEGNNLIPEFTTSVFVTALVGAFYAFTGFESVASGSADMEKPEKNLPRAIPLAIGIIALIYFGIVFVSMYIDPVAMVTSKEPVVLASVFKNQILQKIIIIGALMSMFGINVAASFLTPRVFEAMAQEKQVPEFFTKRTKGGLPLTSFILTAGIAVIIPLAFNYNMAGIIIISSISRFIQFIIVPLAVITFFYGKSKEETLNANKNLITDVIIPIIGLFLTVLLLIKFNWAQQFSTKLDDDTTIMNMKAIISMIIGYLVLPIVLRIYMRTKK
;
A
#
# COMPACT_ATOMS: atom_id res chain seq x y z
N MET A 1 -31.76 11.06 -15.67
CA MET A 1 -30.49 11.81 -15.72
C MET A 1 -29.98 11.90 -14.29
N GLU A 2 -29.14 10.99 -13.86
CA GLU A 2 -28.47 11.11 -12.56
C GLU A 2 -27.60 12.36 -12.59
N ASN A 3 -27.86 13.24 -11.66
CA ASN A 3 -27.11 14.48 -11.45
C ASN A 3 -25.72 14.09 -10.92
N ASN A 4 -24.79 13.77 -11.81
CA ASN A 4 -23.44 13.33 -11.48
C ASN A 4 -22.66 14.54 -10.96
N GLN A 5 -22.91 14.92 -9.67
CA GLN A 5 -22.16 15.99 -9.02
C GLN A 5 -20.70 15.54 -8.88
N LYS A 6 -19.82 16.20 -9.64
CA LYS A 6 -18.38 15.98 -9.55
C LYS A 6 -17.85 16.28 -8.13
N MET A 7 -16.88 15.49 -7.69
CA MET A 7 -16.29 15.64 -6.35
C MET A 7 -15.56 16.97 -6.20
N LYS A 8 -15.90 17.72 -5.15
CA LYS A 8 -15.27 19.00 -4.79
C LYS A 8 -13.95 18.77 -4.03
N PHE A 9 -13.15 19.83 -3.87
CA PHE A 9 -11.82 19.80 -3.23
C PHE A 9 -11.76 19.00 -1.93
N TRP A 10 -12.62 19.30 -0.95
CA TRP A 10 -12.60 18.58 0.34
C TRP A 10 -13.01 17.12 0.22
N SER A 11 -13.90 16.78 -0.70
CA SER A 11 -14.25 15.39 -0.99
C SER A 11 -13.05 14.62 -1.56
N ILE A 12 -12.22 15.28 -2.38
CA ILE A 12 -10.96 14.71 -2.91
C ILE A 12 -9.94 14.52 -1.78
N VAL A 13 -9.80 15.49 -0.86
CA VAL A 13 -8.92 15.37 0.33
C VAL A 13 -9.36 14.17 1.18
N LEU A 14 -10.65 14.08 1.52
CA LEU A 14 -11.19 12.97 2.31
C LEU A 14 -11.07 11.63 1.60
N LEU A 15 -11.30 11.57 0.29
CA LEU A 15 -11.08 10.39 -0.52
C LEU A 15 -9.60 9.94 -0.47
N THR A 16 -8.67 10.90 -0.54
CA THR A 16 -7.23 10.64 -0.45
C THR A 16 -6.86 10.10 0.93
N ILE A 17 -7.34 10.72 1.99
CA ILE A 17 -7.14 10.26 3.37
C ILE A 17 -7.69 8.83 3.53
N ASN A 18 -8.91 8.59 3.05
CA ASN A 18 -9.54 7.26 3.13
C ASN A 18 -8.79 6.20 2.29
N GLY A 19 -8.24 6.58 1.15
CA GLY A 19 -7.47 5.71 0.28
C GLY A 19 -6.09 5.33 0.83
N ILE A 20 -5.46 6.23 1.61
CA ILE A 20 -4.15 6.00 2.24
C ILE A 20 -4.32 5.29 3.58
N ILE A 21 -5.23 5.73 4.45
CA ILE A 21 -5.47 5.07 5.75
C ILE A 21 -6.12 3.71 5.53
N GLY A 22 -5.30 2.70 5.45
CA GLY A 22 -5.70 1.30 5.27
C GLY A 22 -5.12 0.42 6.39
N THR A 23 -4.51 -0.69 6.00
CA THR A 23 -3.83 -1.62 6.91
C THR A 23 -2.45 -1.13 7.33
N GLY A 24 -1.82 -0.24 6.56
CA GLY A 24 -0.42 0.10 6.73
C GLY A 24 -0.07 0.54 8.13
N ILE A 25 -0.79 1.50 8.68
CA ILE A 25 -0.53 2.03 10.02
C ILE A 25 -0.84 1.01 11.14
N PHE A 26 -1.66 0.01 10.90
CA PHE A 26 -1.93 -1.03 11.89
C PHE A 26 -0.91 -2.17 11.87
N LEU A 27 -0.27 -2.42 10.72
CA LEU A 27 0.59 -3.60 10.51
C LEU A 27 2.09 -3.28 10.42
N SER A 28 2.47 -2.09 9.93
CA SER A 28 3.89 -1.75 9.73
C SER A 28 4.62 -1.22 10.96
N PRO A 29 3.99 -0.57 11.98
CA PRO A 29 4.73 0.04 13.07
C PRO A 29 5.64 -0.92 13.85
N GLY A 30 5.15 -2.12 14.17
CA GLY A 30 5.95 -3.12 14.86
C GLY A 30 7.16 -3.59 14.05
N ALA A 31 6.97 -3.81 12.73
CA ALA A 31 8.07 -4.19 11.84
C ALA A 31 9.12 -3.08 11.71
N VAL A 32 8.69 -1.82 11.65
CA VAL A 32 9.60 -0.65 11.63
C VAL A 32 10.32 -0.50 12.97
N ALA A 33 9.60 -0.60 14.09
CA ALA A 33 10.21 -0.50 15.44
C ALA A 33 11.27 -1.60 15.68
N LYS A 34 11.05 -2.83 15.20
CA LYS A 34 12.03 -3.92 15.26
C LYS A 34 13.33 -3.62 14.49
N LEU A 35 13.27 -2.78 13.47
CA LEU A 35 14.45 -2.40 12.69
C LEU A 35 15.21 -1.22 13.30
N VAL A 36 14.51 -0.22 13.86
CA VAL A 36 15.13 1.06 14.20
C VAL A 36 14.88 1.53 15.63
N GLY A 37 14.16 0.75 16.43
CA GLY A 37 13.88 1.04 17.83
C GLY A 37 13.16 2.37 18.02
N ASP A 38 13.70 3.21 18.88
CA ASP A 38 13.21 4.53 19.26
C ASP A 38 13.06 5.51 18.08
N LYS A 39 13.80 5.27 16.99
CA LYS A 39 13.73 6.11 15.76
C LYS A 39 12.48 5.84 14.91
N ALA A 40 11.62 4.88 15.28
CA ALA A 40 10.47 4.47 14.47
C ALA A 40 9.57 5.67 14.06
N ALA A 41 9.20 6.54 14.98
CA ALA A 41 8.37 7.72 14.69
C ALA A 41 9.04 8.66 13.67
N THR A 42 10.35 8.89 13.80
CA THR A 42 11.12 9.71 12.86
C THR A 42 11.18 9.10 11.47
N ILE A 43 11.27 7.76 11.36
CA ILE A 43 11.20 7.05 10.08
C ILE A 43 9.85 7.27 9.40
N TYR A 44 8.74 7.34 10.15
CA TYR A 44 7.43 7.68 9.57
C TYR A 44 7.39 9.11 9.01
N LEU A 45 8.05 10.08 9.64
CA LEU A 45 8.19 11.43 9.06
C LEU A 45 9.01 11.42 7.78
N ALA A 46 10.13 10.69 7.76
CA ALA A 46 10.94 10.54 6.55
C ALA A 46 10.15 9.86 5.41
N ALA A 47 9.37 8.82 5.74
CA ALA A 47 8.48 8.16 4.79
C ALA A 47 7.37 9.08 4.27
N ALA A 48 6.81 9.96 5.12
CA ALA A 48 5.84 10.96 4.73
C ALA A 48 6.42 11.99 3.75
N VAL A 49 7.65 12.47 3.99
CA VAL A 49 8.35 13.37 3.06
C VAL A 49 8.57 12.70 1.71
N PHE A 50 9.03 11.45 1.70
CA PHE A 50 9.20 10.68 0.47
C PHE A 50 7.87 10.49 -0.26
N ALA A 51 6.80 10.12 0.45
CA ALA A 51 5.45 10.00 -0.10
C ALA A 51 4.94 11.32 -0.69
N ALA A 52 5.15 12.44 -0.01
CA ALA A 52 4.74 13.77 -0.47
C ALA A 52 5.46 14.17 -1.77
N ILE A 53 6.77 13.91 -1.88
CA ILE A 53 7.55 14.17 -3.10
C ILE A 53 6.98 13.37 -4.28
N LEU A 54 6.71 12.07 -4.09
CA LEU A 54 6.12 11.24 -5.14
C LEU A 54 4.70 11.68 -5.49
N ALA A 55 3.91 12.02 -4.48
CA ALA A 55 2.53 12.46 -4.66
C ALA A 55 2.40 13.75 -5.46
N VAL A 56 3.34 14.69 -5.28
CA VAL A 56 3.43 15.90 -6.12
C VAL A 56 3.64 15.52 -7.58
N SER A 57 4.46 14.51 -7.88
CA SER A 57 4.64 14.04 -9.26
C SER A 57 3.36 13.47 -9.86
N PHE A 58 2.60 12.65 -9.11
CA PHE A 58 1.29 12.14 -9.56
C PHE A 58 0.25 13.25 -9.73
N ALA A 59 0.24 14.19 -8.80
CA ALA A 59 -0.62 15.35 -8.86
C ALA A 59 -0.26 16.28 -10.03
N ALA A 60 1.02 16.45 -10.33
CA ALA A 60 1.49 17.20 -11.49
C ALA A 60 1.09 16.50 -12.80
N ALA A 61 1.20 15.15 -12.89
CA ALA A 61 0.78 14.39 -14.07
C ALA A 61 -0.71 14.59 -14.37
N SER A 62 -1.57 14.69 -13.37
CA SER A 62 -3.00 14.88 -13.53
C SER A 62 -3.41 16.25 -14.12
N LYS A 63 -2.49 17.22 -14.13
CA LYS A 63 -2.69 18.51 -14.83
C LYS A 63 -2.67 18.35 -16.35
N TYR A 64 -1.86 17.41 -16.83
CA TYR A 64 -1.63 17.18 -18.25
C TYR A 64 -2.53 16.09 -18.84
N VAL A 65 -2.87 15.07 -18.04
CA VAL A 65 -3.66 13.92 -18.49
C VAL A 65 -4.77 13.61 -17.49
N VAL A 66 -6.02 13.86 -17.87
CA VAL A 66 -7.23 13.56 -17.09
C VAL A 66 -7.88 12.32 -17.68
N LYS A 67 -7.31 11.15 -17.38
CA LYS A 67 -7.81 9.84 -17.80
C LYS A 67 -7.77 8.85 -16.64
N SER A 68 -8.69 7.90 -16.62
CA SER A 68 -8.66 6.78 -15.67
C SER A 68 -7.38 5.95 -15.85
N GLY A 69 -6.88 5.36 -14.75
CA GLY A 69 -5.72 4.48 -14.80
C GLY A 69 -4.41 5.11 -14.30
N ALA A 70 -4.39 6.41 -13.96
CA ALA A 70 -3.24 7.13 -13.39
C ALA A 70 -1.90 6.77 -14.08
N ALA A 71 -0.99 6.05 -13.38
CA ALA A 71 0.34 5.74 -13.91
C ALA A 71 0.31 5.10 -15.31
N TYR A 72 -0.68 4.24 -15.60
CA TYR A 72 -0.88 3.68 -16.94
C TYR A 72 -1.15 4.78 -17.97
N ALA A 73 -2.15 5.65 -17.72
CA ALA A 73 -2.53 6.70 -18.63
C ALA A 73 -1.39 7.72 -18.84
N TYR A 74 -0.68 8.07 -17.77
CA TYR A 74 0.46 9.00 -17.84
C TYR A 74 1.63 8.42 -18.63
N SER A 75 1.99 7.16 -18.38
CA SER A 75 3.08 6.51 -19.11
C SER A 75 2.74 6.29 -20.58
N LYS A 76 1.50 5.95 -20.92
CA LYS A 76 1.02 5.83 -22.30
C LYS A 76 1.10 7.17 -23.02
N ALA A 77 0.58 8.24 -22.43
CA ALA A 77 0.60 9.57 -23.03
C ALA A 77 2.03 10.09 -23.24
N ALA A 78 2.95 9.83 -22.30
CA ALA A 78 4.33 10.29 -22.39
C ALA A 78 5.16 9.47 -23.38
N PHE A 79 5.07 8.12 -23.32
CA PHE A 79 6.05 7.21 -23.96
C PHE A 79 5.41 6.25 -24.99
N GLY A 80 4.07 6.26 -25.12
CA GLY A 80 3.33 5.42 -26.06
C GLY A 80 2.85 4.09 -25.48
N ASP A 81 2.18 3.31 -26.33
CA ASP A 81 1.45 2.09 -25.98
C ASP A 81 2.30 1.01 -25.28
N GLU A 82 3.55 0.81 -25.71
CA GLU A 82 4.39 -0.25 -25.17
C GLU A 82 4.76 0.00 -23.71
N VAL A 83 5.20 1.22 -23.37
CA VAL A 83 5.54 1.60 -22.01
C VAL A 83 4.27 1.66 -21.16
N GLY A 84 3.18 2.21 -21.72
CA GLY A 84 1.89 2.22 -21.07
C GLY A 84 1.42 0.83 -20.67
N SER A 85 1.42 -0.13 -21.60
CA SER A 85 1.01 -1.51 -21.34
C SER A 85 1.86 -2.17 -20.25
N TYR A 86 3.19 -2.01 -20.32
CA TYR A 86 4.09 -2.56 -19.30
C TYR A 86 3.78 -1.99 -17.91
N VAL A 87 3.64 -0.67 -17.79
CA VAL A 87 3.32 0.00 -16.53
C VAL A 87 1.92 -0.41 -16.04
N GLY A 88 0.95 -0.57 -16.93
CA GLY A 88 -0.39 -1.05 -16.60
C GLY A 88 -0.36 -2.47 -16.00
N ILE A 89 0.33 -3.41 -16.64
CA ILE A 89 0.44 -4.80 -16.18
C ILE A 89 1.16 -4.85 -14.83
N THR A 90 2.31 -4.19 -14.68
CA THR A 90 3.08 -4.16 -13.43
C THR A 90 2.32 -3.46 -12.30
N ARG A 91 1.46 -2.47 -12.63
CA ARG A 91 0.54 -1.86 -11.67
C ARG A 91 -0.50 -2.86 -11.17
N VAL A 92 -1.07 -3.70 -12.05
CA VAL A 92 -2.01 -4.76 -11.63
C VAL A 92 -1.31 -5.74 -10.69
N VAL A 93 -0.09 -6.17 -11.04
CA VAL A 93 0.71 -7.06 -10.18
C VAL A 93 0.95 -6.41 -8.82
N SER A 94 1.43 -5.17 -8.77
CA SER A 94 1.68 -4.47 -7.50
C SER A 94 0.41 -4.24 -6.69
N ALA A 95 -0.72 -3.95 -7.34
CA ALA A 95 -2.02 -3.81 -6.66
C ALA A 95 -2.51 -5.15 -6.09
N SER A 96 -2.27 -6.26 -6.82
CA SER A 96 -2.60 -7.61 -6.34
C SER A 96 -1.70 -8.02 -5.16
N ILE A 97 -0.41 -7.69 -5.17
CA ILE A 97 0.49 -7.88 -4.03
C ILE A 97 -0.02 -7.10 -2.81
N ALA A 98 -0.38 -5.83 -3.00
CA ALA A 98 -0.96 -5.01 -1.95
C ALA A 98 -2.24 -5.64 -1.38
N TRP A 99 -3.14 -6.11 -2.24
CA TRP A 99 -4.33 -6.83 -1.81
C TRP A 99 -3.98 -8.08 -1.02
N GLY A 100 -2.95 -8.83 -1.41
CA GLY A 100 -2.43 -9.96 -0.65
C GLY A 100 -1.95 -9.60 0.77
N VAL A 101 -1.24 -8.47 0.92
CA VAL A 101 -0.84 -7.94 2.25
C VAL A 101 -2.07 -7.61 3.09
N LEU A 102 -3.04 -6.90 2.50
CA LEU A 102 -4.30 -6.53 3.16
C LEU A 102 -5.05 -7.77 3.65
N ALA A 103 -5.15 -8.81 2.80
CA ALA A 103 -5.82 -10.06 3.11
C ALA A 103 -5.09 -10.83 4.21
N THR A 104 -3.76 -10.91 4.16
CA THR A 104 -2.94 -11.54 5.20
C THR A 104 -3.16 -10.87 6.55
N GLY A 105 -3.24 -9.54 6.57
CA GLY A 105 -3.51 -8.77 7.78
C GLY A 105 -4.86 -9.12 8.41
N VAL A 106 -5.93 -9.16 7.60
CA VAL A 106 -7.28 -9.56 8.06
C VAL A 106 -7.27 -10.97 8.65
N VAL A 107 -6.68 -11.92 7.92
CA VAL A 107 -6.68 -13.34 8.31
C VAL A 107 -5.90 -13.54 9.60
N LYS A 108 -4.68 -13.01 9.69
CA LYS A 108 -3.86 -13.15 10.90
C LYS A 108 -4.51 -12.50 12.11
N THR A 109 -5.10 -11.31 11.93
CA THR A 109 -5.82 -10.62 13.02
C THR A 109 -7.06 -11.40 13.45
N ALA A 110 -7.83 -11.94 12.51
CA ALA A 110 -8.98 -12.78 12.83
C ALA A 110 -8.56 -14.06 13.56
N LEU A 111 -7.51 -14.75 13.11
CA LEU A 111 -6.98 -15.94 13.79
C LEU A 111 -6.57 -15.63 15.23
N SER A 112 -5.87 -14.51 15.45
CA SER A 112 -5.49 -14.05 16.80
C SER A 112 -6.73 -13.81 17.70
N ILE A 113 -7.77 -13.12 17.19
CA ILE A 113 -9.03 -12.89 17.93
C ILE A 113 -9.68 -14.23 18.35
N PHE A 114 -9.64 -15.25 17.49
CA PHE A 114 -10.19 -16.58 17.76
C PHE A 114 -9.24 -17.51 18.52
N GLY A 115 -8.12 -16.99 19.04
CA GLY A 115 -7.13 -17.77 19.79
C GLY A 115 -6.43 -18.85 18.95
N LYS A 116 -6.41 -18.72 17.63
CA LYS A 116 -5.69 -19.61 16.71
C LYS A 116 -4.29 -19.05 16.43
N ASP A 117 -3.36 -19.97 16.18
CA ASP A 117 -1.99 -19.58 15.81
C ASP A 117 -1.99 -18.85 14.44
N SER A 118 -1.64 -17.57 14.49
CA SER A 118 -1.52 -16.71 13.31
C SER A 118 -0.18 -16.90 12.56
N SER A 119 0.72 -17.75 13.04
CA SER A 119 1.98 -18.12 12.39
C SER A 119 1.86 -19.44 11.59
N ASP A 120 0.87 -20.28 11.90
CA ASP A 120 0.63 -21.53 11.16
C ASP A 120 0.20 -21.25 9.72
N ILE A 121 1.08 -21.62 8.79
CA ILE A 121 0.87 -21.43 7.34
C ILE A 121 -0.43 -22.07 6.86
N LYS A 122 -0.80 -23.25 7.38
CA LYS A 122 -2.03 -23.95 6.98
C LYS A 122 -3.28 -23.18 7.40
N ASN A 123 -3.33 -22.73 8.65
CA ASN A 123 -4.44 -21.92 9.17
C ASN A 123 -4.58 -20.60 8.41
N VAL A 124 -3.46 -19.92 8.15
CA VAL A 124 -3.45 -18.68 7.38
C VAL A 124 -3.90 -18.92 5.94
N THR A 125 -3.44 -19.99 5.28
CA THR A 125 -3.85 -20.32 3.91
C THR A 125 -5.35 -20.61 3.82
N ILE A 126 -5.90 -21.40 4.74
CA ILE A 126 -7.35 -21.69 4.79
C ILE A 126 -8.14 -20.40 5.00
N GLY A 127 -7.74 -19.59 5.98
CA GLY A 127 -8.37 -18.30 6.24
C GLY A 127 -8.30 -17.35 5.02
N PHE A 128 -7.17 -17.35 4.33
CA PHE A 128 -6.98 -16.54 3.12
C PHE A 128 -7.91 -16.94 1.98
N ILE A 129 -7.98 -18.25 1.67
CA ILE A 129 -8.90 -18.77 0.65
C ILE A 129 -10.35 -18.46 1.03
N THR A 130 -10.71 -18.68 2.30
CA THR A 130 -12.05 -18.34 2.82
C THR A 130 -12.36 -16.86 2.60
N LEU A 131 -11.43 -15.97 2.94
CA LEU A 131 -11.59 -14.54 2.70
C LEU A 131 -11.77 -14.21 1.21
N MET A 132 -10.98 -14.83 0.32
CA MET A 132 -11.12 -14.60 -1.13
C MET A 132 -12.49 -15.04 -1.66
N VAL A 133 -13.03 -16.16 -1.15
CA VAL A 133 -14.40 -16.61 -1.48
C VAL A 133 -15.44 -15.63 -0.96
N VAL A 134 -15.30 -15.14 0.27
CA VAL A 134 -16.21 -14.11 0.83
C VAL A 134 -16.18 -12.83 -0.01
N LEU A 135 -14.98 -12.37 -0.40
CA LEU A 135 -14.82 -11.18 -1.25
C LEU A 135 -15.43 -11.39 -2.65
N LEU A 136 -15.30 -12.60 -3.22
CA LEU A 136 -15.97 -12.95 -4.47
C LEU A 136 -17.49 -12.85 -4.34
N ILE A 137 -18.07 -13.43 -3.29
CA ILE A 137 -19.52 -13.38 -3.02
C ILE A 137 -19.99 -11.93 -2.86
N ILE A 138 -19.26 -11.09 -2.10
CA ILE A 138 -19.58 -9.67 -1.91
C ILE A 138 -19.61 -8.95 -3.26
N ASN A 139 -18.61 -9.19 -4.13
CA ASN A 139 -18.56 -8.58 -5.45
C ASN A 139 -19.68 -9.07 -6.39
N LEU A 140 -20.13 -10.33 -6.25
CA LEU A 140 -21.26 -10.88 -7.02
C LEU A 140 -22.61 -10.28 -6.58
N ILE A 141 -22.79 -9.96 -5.29
CA ILE A 141 -24.00 -9.31 -4.76
C ILE A 141 -24.13 -7.88 -5.30
N GLY A 142 -23.02 -7.16 -5.45
CA GLY A 142 -22.96 -5.87 -6.13
C GLY A 142 -22.56 -4.68 -5.28
N THR A 143 -22.61 -3.50 -5.91
CA THR A 143 -22.02 -2.25 -5.39
C THR A 143 -22.65 -1.69 -4.12
N LYS A 144 -23.94 -1.97 -3.87
CA LYS A 144 -24.64 -1.51 -2.66
C LYS A 144 -24.00 -2.07 -1.38
N LEU A 145 -23.69 -3.38 -1.37
CA LEU A 145 -23.03 -4.02 -0.24
C LEU A 145 -21.60 -3.51 -0.05
N LEU A 146 -20.88 -3.31 -1.16
CA LEU A 146 -19.53 -2.71 -1.14
C LEU A 146 -19.53 -1.34 -0.46
N THR A 147 -20.50 -0.47 -0.78
CA THR A 147 -20.62 0.87 -0.19
C THR A 147 -20.90 0.80 1.31
N ILE A 148 -21.81 -0.08 1.75
CA ILE A 148 -22.14 -0.25 3.18
C ILE A 148 -20.89 -0.67 3.95
N ILE A 149 -20.17 -1.69 3.47
CA ILE A 149 -18.94 -2.17 4.12
C ILE A 149 -17.86 -1.09 4.15
N SER A 150 -17.68 -0.33 3.07
CA SER A 150 -16.73 0.78 3.01
C SER A 150 -17.04 1.86 4.06
N ASN A 151 -18.30 2.22 4.24
CA ASN A 151 -18.73 3.21 5.24
C ASN A 151 -18.46 2.71 6.67
N ILE A 152 -18.82 1.47 6.98
CA ILE A 152 -18.56 0.84 8.29
C ILE A 152 -17.04 0.78 8.56
N SER A 153 -16.25 0.40 7.56
CA SER A 153 -14.79 0.40 7.64
C SER A 153 -14.22 1.78 7.96
N THR A 154 -14.78 2.84 7.35
CA THR A 154 -14.32 4.21 7.59
C THR A 154 -14.57 4.63 9.05
N VAL A 155 -15.71 4.27 9.63
CA VAL A 155 -16.01 4.51 11.05
C VAL A 155 -15.01 3.73 11.93
N GLY A 156 -14.79 2.45 11.63
CA GLY A 156 -13.84 1.60 12.37
C GLY A 156 -12.42 2.14 12.38
N LYS A 157 -11.91 2.60 11.22
CA LYS A 157 -10.55 3.15 11.13
C LYS A 157 -10.39 4.47 11.89
N ILE A 158 -11.35 5.39 11.76
CA ILE A 158 -11.29 6.67 12.46
C ILE A 158 -11.42 6.44 13.97
N GLY A 159 -12.31 5.55 14.39
CA GLY A 159 -12.47 5.18 15.78
C GLY A 159 -11.20 4.58 16.38
N ALA A 160 -10.60 3.57 15.71
CA ALA A 160 -9.39 2.92 16.21
C ALA A 160 -8.20 3.89 16.31
N LEU A 161 -7.96 4.71 15.27
CA LEU A 161 -6.86 5.65 15.28
C LEU A 161 -7.08 6.79 16.28
N GLY A 162 -8.30 7.33 16.35
CA GLY A 162 -8.66 8.38 17.30
C GLY A 162 -8.53 7.91 18.76
N ILE A 163 -9.04 6.72 19.07
CA ILE A 163 -8.91 6.13 20.42
C ILE A 163 -7.44 5.86 20.76
N THR A 164 -6.63 5.36 19.82
CA THR A 164 -5.19 5.12 20.06
C THR A 164 -4.48 6.42 20.44
N ILE A 165 -4.73 7.52 19.70
CA ILE A 165 -4.11 8.82 20.00
C ILE A 165 -4.61 9.38 21.33
N ILE A 166 -5.95 9.45 21.52
CA ILE A 166 -6.56 10.09 22.71
C ILE A 166 -6.18 9.32 23.98
N ALA A 167 -6.32 7.98 23.97
CA ALA A 167 -5.95 7.15 25.10
C ALA A 167 -4.45 7.22 25.37
N GLY A 168 -3.63 7.25 24.31
CA GLY A 168 -2.20 7.37 24.44
C GLY A 168 -1.76 8.69 25.06
N ILE A 169 -2.29 9.82 24.57
CA ILE A 169 -2.01 11.15 25.16
C ILE A 169 -2.50 11.19 26.62
N PHE A 170 -3.68 10.64 26.90
CA PHE A 170 -4.19 10.58 28.28
C PHE A 170 -3.24 9.82 29.23
N ILE A 171 -2.74 8.67 28.79
CA ILE A 171 -1.76 7.88 29.58
C ILE A 171 -0.47 8.68 29.79
N LEU A 172 0.05 9.35 28.76
CA LEU A 172 1.28 10.14 28.87
C LEU A 172 1.15 11.35 29.80
N VAL A 173 -0.03 11.98 29.85
CA VAL A 173 -0.23 13.22 30.64
C VAL A 173 -0.63 12.93 32.08
N PHE A 174 -1.45 11.90 32.30
CA PHE A 174 -2.15 11.65 33.59
C PHE A 174 -1.71 10.38 34.32
N SER A 175 -0.83 9.55 33.73
CA SER A 175 -0.25 8.41 34.42
C SER A 175 1.27 8.50 34.39
N ASP A 176 1.96 7.98 35.41
CA ASP A 176 3.44 7.87 35.47
C ASP A 176 4.00 6.88 34.42
N GLY A 177 3.35 6.81 33.28
CA GLY A 177 3.40 5.70 32.34
C GLY A 177 4.37 5.82 31.18
N ALA A 178 5.33 6.75 31.21
CA ALA A 178 6.41 6.72 30.21
C ALA A 178 7.39 5.60 30.57
N ASN A 179 7.27 4.45 29.91
CA ASN A 179 8.19 3.33 30.07
C ASN A 179 9.36 3.49 29.09
N LEU A 180 10.26 4.42 29.40
CA LEU A 180 11.48 4.66 28.62
C LEU A 180 12.52 3.57 28.92
N GLN A 181 12.24 2.34 28.48
CA GLN A 181 13.24 1.29 28.53
C GLN A 181 14.23 1.46 27.37
N ASP A 182 15.50 1.29 27.69
CA ASP A 182 16.54 1.26 26.67
C ASP A 182 16.41 -0.01 25.83
N LEU A 183 15.89 0.15 24.64
CA LEU A 183 15.65 -0.94 23.68
C LEU A 183 16.97 -1.60 23.22
N THR A 184 18.12 -0.93 23.39
CA THR A 184 19.44 -1.49 23.03
C THR A 184 19.86 -2.61 23.96
N LEU A 185 19.25 -2.71 25.15
CA LEU A 185 19.49 -3.78 26.12
C LEU A 185 18.68 -5.05 25.83
N LEU A 186 17.69 -4.97 24.93
CA LEU A 186 16.87 -6.13 24.57
C LEU A 186 17.67 -7.11 23.73
N LYS A 187 17.65 -8.38 24.16
CA LYS A 187 18.31 -9.48 23.44
C LYS A 187 17.31 -10.52 22.98
N ASP A 188 17.63 -11.19 21.89
CA ASP A 188 16.93 -12.38 21.44
C ASP A 188 17.30 -13.61 22.30
N ALA A 189 16.73 -14.77 21.96
CA ALA A 189 16.99 -16.02 22.70
C ALA A 189 18.45 -16.46 22.56
N GLU A 190 19.17 -16.05 21.55
CA GLU A 190 20.57 -16.35 21.26
C GLU A 190 21.54 -15.34 21.91
N GLY A 191 21.01 -14.29 22.57
CA GLY A 191 21.80 -13.25 23.25
C GLY A 191 22.28 -12.12 22.33
N ASN A 192 21.84 -12.06 21.06
CA ASN A 192 22.10 -10.96 20.16
C ASN A 192 21.15 -9.77 20.43
N ASN A 193 21.55 -8.58 20.05
CA ASN A 193 20.68 -7.42 20.17
C ASN A 193 19.41 -7.60 19.32
N LEU A 194 18.24 -7.42 19.94
CA LEU A 194 16.95 -7.57 19.27
C LEU A 194 16.76 -6.52 18.18
N ILE A 195 17.31 -5.32 18.38
CA ILE A 195 17.32 -4.23 17.38
C ILE A 195 18.70 -4.22 16.71
N PRO A 196 18.75 -4.36 15.38
CA PRO A 196 20.01 -4.35 14.65
C PRO A 196 20.71 -3.00 14.75
N GLU A 197 22.02 -2.98 14.48
CA GLU A 197 22.77 -1.74 14.36
C GLU A 197 22.19 -0.84 13.26
N PHE A 198 22.07 0.45 13.57
CA PHE A 198 21.48 1.42 12.65
C PHE A 198 22.43 1.75 11.49
N THR A 199 22.27 1.04 10.40
CA THR A 199 23.02 1.22 9.15
C THR A 199 22.16 1.88 8.06
N THR A 200 22.80 2.33 6.98
CA THR A 200 22.07 2.85 5.81
C THR A 200 21.07 1.83 5.26
N SER A 201 21.43 0.55 5.23
CA SER A 201 20.55 -0.51 4.74
C SER A 201 19.33 -0.70 5.65
N VAL A 202 19.53 -0.68 6.97
CA VAL A 202 18.45 -0.75 7.97
C VAL A 202 17.53 0.46 7.85
N PHE A 203 18.10 1.67 7.72
CA PHE A 203 17.32 2.89 7.47
C PHE A 203 16.44 2.76 6.22
N VAL A 204 17.02 2.34 5.10
CA VAL A 204 16.28 2.18 3.82
C VAL A 204 15.18 1.13 3.95
N THR A 205 15.45 -0.01 4.58
CA THR A 205 14.45 -1.06 4.79
C THR A 205 13.31 -0.57 5.67
N ALA A 206 13.61 0.11 6.78
CA ALA A 206 12.61 0.69 7.67
C ALA A 206 11.79 1.79 6.97
N LEU A 207 12.45 2.66 6.18
CA LEU A 207 11.78 3.70 5.39
C LEU A 207 10.79 3.11 4.39
N VAL A 208 11.19 2.07 3.65
CA VAL A 208 10.32 1.36 2.70
C VAL A 208 9.15 0.69 3.42
N GLY A 209 9.39 0.09 4.60
CA GLY A 209 8.36 -0.49 5.46
C GLY A 209 7.35 0.55 5.97
N ALA A 210 7.82 1.70 6.45
CA ALA A 210 6.96 2.81 6.88
C ALA A 210 6.22 3.45 5.70
N PHE A 211 6.88 3.58 4.54
CA PHE A 211 6.29 4.12 3.32
C PHE A 211 5.06 3.32 2.86
N TYR A 212 5.00 2.02 3.15
CA TYR A 212 3.81 1.21 2.88
C TYR A 212 2.53 1.84 3.45
N ALA A 213 2.59 2.43 4.65
CA ALA A 213 1.44 3.06 5.28
C ALA A 213 0.93 4.31 4.53
N PHE A 214 1.76 4.95 3.74
CA PHE A 214 1.41 6.12 2.93
C PHE A 214 0.99 5.77 1.51
N THR A 215 1.09 4.52 1.07
CA THR A 215 0.68 4.11 -0.28
C THR A 215 -0.85 4.17 -0.45
N GLY A 216 -1.31 4.38 -1.68
CA GLY A 216 -2.74 4.52 -2.01
C GLY A 216 -3.06 5.87 -2.67
N PHE A 217 -2.25 6.93 -2.43
CA PHE A 217 -2.42 8.24 -3.07
C PHE A 217 -2.39 8.14 -4.60
N GLU A 218 -1.60 7.24 -5.14
CA GLU A 218 -1.49 6.99 -6.57
C GLU A 218 -2.79 6.48 -7.19
N SER A 219 -3.65 5.84 -6.39
CA SER A 219 -4.94 5.34 -6.85
C SER A 219 -5.99 6.44 -6.95
N VAL A 220 -5.88 7.49 -6.15
CA VAL A 220 -6.84 8.62 -6.16
C VAL A 220 -6.82 9.35 -7.48
N ALA A 221 -5.64 9.54 -8.07
CA ALA A 221 -5.50 10.16 -9.39
C ALA A 221 -6.20 9.37 -10.52
N SER A 222 -6.47 8.07 -10.31
CA SER A 222 -7.21 7.25 -11.29
C SER A 222 -8.68 7.65 -11.42
N GLY A 223 -9.27 8.31 -10.41
CA GLY A 223 -10.64 8.82 -10.42
C GLY A 223 -10.77 10.27 -10.89
N SER A 224 -9.76 10.83 -11.53
CA SER A 224 -9.71 12.25 -11.91
C SER A 224 -10.87 12.68 -12.82
N ALA A 225 -11.43 11.79 -13.63
CA ALA A 225 -12.57 12.08 -14.51
C ALA A 225 -13.86 12.48 -13.75
N ASP A 226 -14.02 11.97 -12.50
CA ASP A 226 -15.20 12.23 -11.66
C ASP A 226 -15.00 13.42 -10.70
N MET A 227 -13.91 14.17 -10.84
CA MET A 227 -13.55 15.28 -9.97
C MET A 227 -13.82 16.63 -10.63
N GLU A 228 -14.18 17.63 -9.82
CA GLU A 228 -14.30 19.01 -10.27
C GLU A 228 -12.89 19.61 -10.42
N LYS A 229 -12.58 20.12 -11.63
CA LYS A 229 -11.28 20.76 -11.96
C LYS A 229 -10.08 19.95 -11.41
N PRO A 230 -9.95 18.65 -11.80
CA PRO A 230 -8.93 17.76 -11.24
C PRO A 230 -7.51 18.31 -11.45
N GLU A 231 -7.26 19.01 -12.54
CA GLU A 231 -5.99 19.69 -12.86
C GLU A 231 -5.57 20.76 -11.83
N LYS A 232 -6.54 21.29 -11.06
CA LYS A 232 -6.30 22.28 -9.98
C LYS A 232 -6.42 21.68 -8.59
N ASN A 233 -7.39 20.78 -8.41
CA ASN A 233 -7.73 20.25 -7.09
C ASN A 233 -6.81 19.12 -6.65
N LEU A 234 -6.43 18.17 -7.52
CA LEU A 234 -5.52 17.08 -7.16
C LEU A 234 -4.14 17.56 -6.70
N PRO A 235 -3.47 18.54 -7.39
CA PRO A 235 -2.17 19.05 -6.96
C PRO A 235 -2.14 19.66 -5.56
N ARG A 236 -3.30 20.05 -5.03
CA ARG A 236 -3.44 20.63 -3.68
C ARG A 236 -3.97 19.60 -2.67
N ALA A 237 -4.93 18.78 -3.08
CA ALA A 237 -5.61 17.83 -2.19
C ALA A 237 -4.70 16.68 -1.76
N ILE A 238 -3.91 16.11 -2.68
CA ILE A 238 -3.07 14.95 -2.37
C ILE A 238 -1.95 15.32 -1.38
N PRO A 239 -1.14 16.37 -1.58
CA PRO A 239 -0.12 16.75 -0.60
C PRO A 239 -0.71 17.16 0.75
N LEU A 240 -1.85 17.86 0.76
CA LEU A 240 -2.54 18.23 2.00
C LEU A 240 -2.98 16.98 2.79
N ALA A 241 -3.58 16.01 2.11
CA ALA A 241 -3.99 14.75 2.74
C ALA A 241 -2.79 14.00 3.33
N ILE A 242 -1.67 13.93 2.60
CA ILE A 242 -0.44 13.29 3.10
C ILE A 242 0.10 14.04 4.32
N GLY A 243 0.08 15.36 4.34
CA GLY A 243 0.50 16.15 5.49
C GLY A 243 -0.34 15.87 6.75
N ILE A 244 -1.67 15.78 6.60
CA ILE A 244 -2.59 15.40 7.69
C ILE A 244 -2.27 13.98 8.19
N ILE A 245 -2.11 13.04 7.28
CA ILE A 245 -1.81 11.63 7.61
C ILE A 245 -0.44 11.51 8.28
N ALA A 246 0.55 12.28 7.82
CA ALA A 246 1.89 12.30 8.42
C ALA A 246 1.86 12.66 9.90
N LEU A 247 1.07 13.69 10.26
CA LEU A 247 0.89 14.09 11.65
C LEU A 247 0.19 12.99 12.48
N ILE A 248 -0.85 12.38 11.93
CA ILE A 248 -1.57 11.28 12.58
C ILE A 248 -0.64 10.08 12.79
N TYR A 249 0.08 9.65 11.78
CA TYR A 249 0.94 8.46 11.85
C TYR A 249 2.14 8.67 12.76
N PHE A 250 2.79 9.86 12.64
CA PHE A 250 3.83 10.24 13.58
C PHE A 250 3.32 10.22 15.01
N GLY A 251 2.19 10.85 15.29
CA GLY A 251 1.60 10.91 16.62
C GLY A 251 1.28 9.53 17.18
N ILE A 252 0.70 8.63 16.37
CA ILE A 252 0.39 7.26 16.80
C ILE A 252 1.65 6.48 17.14
N VAL A 253 2.65 6.48 16.27
CA VAL A 253 3.88 5.73 16.49
C VAL A 253 4.67 6.33 17.64
N PHE A 254 4.75 7.67 17.73
CA PHE A 254 5.40 8.38 18.82
C PHE A 254 4.78 8.00 20.17
N VAL A 255 3.46 8.17 20.31
CA VAL A 255 2.75 7.83 21.54
C VAL A 255 2.93 6.35 21.91
N SER A 256 2.82 5.44 20.95
CA SER A 256 2.97 4.01 21.19
C SER A 256 4.39 3.65 21.68
N MET A 257 5.43 4.27 21.10
CA MET A 257 6.82 4.08 21.52
C MET A 257 7.12 4.68 22.90
N TYR A 258 6.35 5.68 23.34
CA TYR A 258 6.49 6.25 24.67
C TYR A 258 5.72 5.47 25.75
N ILE A 259 4.60 4.83 25.40
CA ILE A 259 3.80 4.04 26.35
C ILE A 259 4.50 2.72 26.67
N ASP A 260 4.81 1.93 25.64
CA ASP A 260 5.46 0.63 25.80
C ASP A 260 6.31 0.27 24.56
N PRO A 261 7.55 0.77 24.49
CA PRO A 261 8.45 0.48 23.39
C PRO A 261 8.81 -1.01 23.32
N VAL A 262 8.84 -1.72 24.45
CA VAL A 262 9.13 -3.16 24.49
C VAL A 262 8.00 -3.94 23.81
N ALA A 263 6.75 -3.64 24.13
CA ALA A 263 5.61 -4.27 23.47
C ALA A 263 5.61 -4.00 21.96
N MET A 264 5.99 -2.78 21.52
CA MET A 264 6.11 -2.45 20.09
C MET A 264 7.11 -3.34 19.35
N VAL A 265 8.20 -3.73 20.03
CA VAL A 265 9.29 -4.52 19.41
C VAL A 265 9.09 -6.02 19.60
N THR A 266 8.53 -6.48 20.73
CA THR A 266 8.46 -7.91 21.07
C THR A 266 7.12 -8.56 20.73
N SER A 267 6.04 -7.79 20.60
CA SER A 267 4.71 -8.33 20.34
C SER A 267 4.67 -9.16 19.06
N LYS A 268 3.98 -10.31 19.15
CA LYS A 268 3.67 -11.19 18.02
C LYS A 268 2.29 -10.88 17.41
N GLU A 269 1.52 -9.98 18.04
CA GLU A 269 0.20 -9.60 17.57
C GLU A 269 0.28 -8.87 16.23
N PRO A 270 -0.59 -9.19 15.25
CA PRO A 270 -0.61 -8.49 13.95
C PRO A 270 -0.85 -6.98 14.11
N VAL A 271 -1.71 -6.57 15.04
CA VAL A 271 -2.01 -5.17 15.36
C VAL A 271 -1.21 -4.74 16.58
N VAL A 272 0.10 -4.52 16.39
CA VAL A 272 1.03 -4.19 17.47
C VAL A 272 0.60 -2.96 18.29
N LEU A 273 -0.04 -1.98 17.67
CA LEU A 273 -0.54 -0.78 18.35
C LEU A 273 -1.51 -1.08 19.51
N ALA A 274 -2.22 -2.20 19.48
CA ALA A 274 -3.08 -2.60 20.58
C ALA A 274 -2.28 -3.11 21.77
N SER A 275 -1.14 -3.77 21.53
CA SER A 275 -0.31 -4.43 22.56
C SER A 275 0.35 -3.44 23.54
N VAL A 276 0.47 -2.16 23.15
CA VAL A 276 1.08 -1.14 24.03
C VAL A 276 0.16 -0.73 25.20
N PHE A 277 -1.13 -1.05 25.13
CA PHE A 277 -2.09 -0.69 26.16
C PHE A 277 -2.28 -1.85 27.15
N LYS A 278 -2.24 -1.59 28.45
CA LYS A 278 -2.50 -2.61 29.50
C LYS A 278 -4.00 -2.93 29.63
N ASN A 279 -4.89 -1.98 29.25
CA ASN A 279 -6.33 -2.15 29.36
C ASN A 279 -6.87 -3.06 28.24
N GLN A 280 -7.39 -4.24 28.60
CA GLN A 280 -7.90 -5.24 27.65
C GLN A 280 -9.09 -4.75 26.81
N ILE A 281 -9.96 -3.86 27.36
CA ILE A 281 -11.09 -3.31 26.62
C ILE A 281 -10.56 -2.41 25.51
N LEU A 282 -9.59 -1.56 25.82
CA LEU A 282 -8.94 -0.67 24.86
C LEU A 282 -8.24 -1.46 23.75
N GLN A 283 -7.48 -2.52 24.11
CA GLN A 283 -6.86 -3.43 23.15
C GLN A 283 -7.90 -4.00 22.18
N LYS A 284 -9.02 -4.55 22.70
CA LYS A 284 -10.10 -5.13 21.88
C LYS A 284 -10.73 -4.11 20.94
N ILE A 285 -10.98 -2.89 21.41
CA ILE A 285 -11.55 -1.82 20.57
C ILE A 285 -10.59 -1.48 19.42
N ILE A 286 -9.29 -1.34 19.68
CA ILE A 286 -8.29 -1.04 18.66
C ILE A 286 -8.18 -2.20 17.66
N ILE A 287 -8.14 -3.45 18.11
CA ILE A 287 -8.05 -4.63 17.26
C ILE A 287 -9.29 -4.77 16.36
N ILE A 288 -10.50 -4.60 16.92
CA ILE A 288 -11.75 -4.69 16.16
C ILE A 288 -11.83 -3.55 15.14
N GLY A 289 -11.52 -2.32 15.53
CA GLY A 289 -11.51 -1.19 14.62
C GLY A 289 -10.46 -1.33 13.50
N ALA A 290 -9.28 -1.87 13.81
CA ALA A 290 -8.26 -2.20 12.83
C ALA A 290 -8.76 -3.30 11.87
N LEU A 291 -9.39 -4.35 12.38
CA LEU A 291 -9.96 -5.43 11.56
C LEU A 291 -11.06 -4.90 10.63
N MET A 292 -11.95 -4.04 11.13
CA MET A 292 -12.98 -3.37 10.31
C MET A 292 -12.35 -2.53 9.20
N SER A 293 -11.30 -1.77 9.52
CA SER A 293 -10.53 -0.99 8.55
C SER A 293 -9.90 -1.89 7.49
N MET A 294 -9.19 -2.91 7.92
CA MET A 294 -8.50 -3.86 7.04
C MET A 294 -9.48 -4.64 6.14
N PHE A 295 -10.62 -5.07 6.68
CA PHE A 295 -11.64 -5.77 5.90
C PHE A 295 -12.26 -4.87 4.84
N GLY A 296 -12.63 -3.65 5.18
CA GLY A 296 -13.24 -2.72 4.22
C GLY A 296 -12.31 -2.33 3.08
N ILE A 297 -11.00 -2.13 3.36
CA ILE A 297 -10.03 -1.86 2.29
C ILE A 297 -9.80 -3.11 1.41
N ASN A 298 -9.90 -4.34 1.97
CA ASN A 298 -9.89 -5.58 1.18
C ASN A 298 -11.07 -5.66 0.22
N VAL A 299 -12.26 -5.27 0.67
CA VAL A 299 -13.46 -5.19 -0.17
C VAL A 299 -13.23 -4.18 -1.30
N ALA A 300 -12.71 -3.01 -1.00
CA ALA A 300 -12.37 -2.01 -2.03
C ALA A 300 -11.30 -2.52 -3.01
N ALA A 301 -10.24 -3.17 -2.53
CA ALA A 301 -9.18 -3.72 -3.37
C ALA A 301 -9.71 -4.83 -4.29
N SER A 302 -10.57 -5.73 -3.78
CA SER A 302 -11.20 -6.80 -4.55
C SER A 302 -12.10 -6.27 -5.67
N PHE A 303 -12.64 -5.07 -5.50
CA PHE A 303 -13.46 -4.41 -6.51
C PHE A 303 -12.62 -3.65 -7.53
N LEU A 304 -11.61 -2.89 -7.08
CA LEU A 304 -10.85 -1.97 -7.93
C LEU A 304 -9.75 -2.67 -8.72
N THR A 305 -9.01 -3.61 -8.11
CA THR A 305 -7.83 -4.24 -8.73
C THR A 305 -8.16 -4.98 -10.03
N PRO A 306 -9.22 -5.82 -10.11
CA PRO A 306 -9.60 -6.49 -11.35
C PRO A 306 -10.00 -5.53 -12.47
N ARG A 307 -10.58 -4.38 -12.13
CA ARG A 307 -11.06 -3.39 -13.12
C ARG A 307 -9.95 -2.68 -13.88
N VAL A 308 -8.76 -2.64 -13.33
CA VAL A 308 -7.59 -2.10 -14.07
C VAL A 308 -7.27 -2.99 -15.26
N PHE A 309 -7.27 -4.31 -15.06
CA PHE A 309 -7.02 -5.27 -16.13
C PHE A 309 -8.15 -5.27 -17.18
N GLU A 310 -9.38 -5.15 -16.72
CA GLU A 310 -10.54 -4.99 -17.60
C GLU A 310 -10.43 -3.73 -18.47
N ALA A 311 -10.06 -2.59 -17.90
CA ALA A 311 -9.87 -1.35 -18.65
C ALA A 311 -8.78 -1.47 -19.73
N MET A 312 -7.67 -2.15 -19.40
CA MET A 312 -6.63 -2.44 -20.39
C MET A 312 -7.13 -3.36 -21.52
N ALA A 313 -8.02 -4.31 -21.21
CA ALA A 313 -8.62 -5.18 -22.22
C ALA A 313 -9.60 -4.44 -23.13
N GLN A 314 -10.35 -3.48 -22.60
CA GLN A 314 -11.22 -2.60 -23.40
C GLN A 314 -10.41 -1.75 -24.39
N GLU A 315 -9.19 -1.34 -24.02
CA GLU A 315 -8.25 -0.63 -24.89
C GLU A 315 -7.41 -1.60 -25.77
N LYS A 316 -7.75 -2.87 -25.82
CA LYS A 316 -7.06 -3.92 -26.61
C LYS A 316 -5.56 -4.08 -26.26
N GLN A 317 -5.17 -3.79 -25.03
CA GLN A 317 -3.79 -3.92 -24.55
C GLN A 317 -3.50 -5.26 -23.86
N VAL A 318 -4.56 -5.96 -23.49
CA VAL A 318 -4.54 -7.35 -23.01
C VAL A 318 -5.69 -8.12 -23.61
N PRO A 319 -5.72 -9.46 -23.52
CA PRO A 319 -6.75 -10.27 -24.16
C PRO A 319 -8.17 -9.84 -23.82
N GLU A 320 -9.06 -9.84 -24.83
CA GLU A 320 -10.46 -9.39 -24.73
C GLU A 320 -11.29 -10.19 -23.70
N PHE A 321 -10.94 -11.45 -23.43
CA PHE A 321 -11.67 -12.25 -22.45
C PHE A 321 -11.66 -11.67 -21.03
N PHE A 322 -10.75 -10.74 -20.72
CA PHE A 322 -10.73 -10.01 -19.46
C PHE A 322 -11.84 -8.94 -19.34
N THR A 323 -12.54 -8.61 -20.44
CA THR A 323 -13.69 -7.69 -20.41
C THR A 323 -15.00 -8.39 -20.00
N LYS A 324 -15.04 -9.73 -20.00
CA LYS A 324 -16.26 -10.48 -19.71
C LYS A 324 -16.71 -10.27 -18.27
N ARG A 325 -17.94 -9.76 -18.11
CA ARG A 325 -18.57 -9.53 -16.81
C ARG A 325 -19.64 -10.57 -16.50
N THR A 326 -19.82 -10.85 -15.23
CA THR A 326 -20.97 -11.59 -14.70
C THR A 326 -22.24 -10.74 -14.77
N LYS A 327 -23.43 -11.33 -14.53
CA LYS A 327 -24.71 -10.59 -14.45
C LYS A 327 -24.67 -9.47 -13.39
N GLY A 328 -23.86 -9.62 -12.31
CA GLY A 328 -23.63 -8.61 -11.28
C GLY A 328 -22.57 -7.57 -11.61
N GLY A 329 -22.03 -7.55 -12.83
CA GLY A 329 -21.05 -6.55 -13.28
C GLY A 329 -19.60 -6.81 -12.82
N LEU A 330 -19.28 -8.01 -12.28
CA LEU A 330 -17.93 -8.40 -11.90
C LEU A 330 -17.13 -8.89 -13.12
N PRO A 331 -15.94 -8.37 -13.42
CA PRO A 331 -15.02 -8.90 -14.42
C PRO A 331 -14.33 -10.17 -13.85
N LEU A 332 -15.00 -11.32 -13.95
CA LEU A 332 -14.65 -12.56 -13.24
C LEU A 332 -13.24 -13.04 -13.59
N THR A 333 -12.87 -13.06 -14.87
CA THR A 333 -11.53 -13.52 -15.29
C THR A 333 -10.42 -12.65 -14.73
N SER A 334 -10.61 -11.33 -14.76
CA SER A 334 -9.69 -10.37 -14.15
C SER A 334 -9.62 -10.54 -12.62
N PHE A 335 -10.77 -10.82 -11.97
CA PHE A 335 -10.82 -11.10 -10.53
C PHE A 335 -10.02 -12.36 -10.18
N ILE A 336 -10.21 -13.46 -10.91
CA ILE A 336 -9.50 -14.72 -10.65
C ILE A 336 -7.98 -14.54 -10.80
N LEU A 337 -7.54 -13.86 -11.86
CA LEU A 337 -6.11 -13.59 -12.06
C LEU A 337 -5.52 -12.75 -10.91
N THR A 338 -6.16 -11.66 -10.57
CA THR A 338 -5.65 -10.74 -9.54
C THR A 338 -5.72 -11.35 -8.14
N ALA A 339 -6.78 -12.12 -7.83
CA ALA A 339 -6.89 -12.89 -6.60
C ALA A 339 -5.84 -13.99 -6.53
N GLY A 340 -5.56 -14.67 -7.64
CA GLY A 340 -4.48 -15.67 -7.72
C GLY A 340 -3.11 -15.07 -7.38
N ILE A 341 -2.76 -13.92 -7.94
CA ILE A 341 -1.52 -13.20 -7.61
C ILE A 341 -1.52 -12.79 -6.12
N ALA A 342 -2.66 -12.30 -5.61
CA ALA A 342 -2.81 -11.88 -4.22
C ALA A 342 -2.63 -13.04 -3.22
N VAL A 343 -2.93 -14.28 -3.61
CA VAL A 343 -2.70 -15.50 -2.80
C VAL A 343 -1.25 -15.97 -2.92
N ILE A 344 -0.75 -16.10 -4.15
CA ILE A 344 0.54 -16.74 -4.45
C ILE A 344 1.70 -15.97 -3.83
N ILE A 345 1.71 -14.64 -3.91
CA ILE A 345 2.85 -13.84 -3.43
C ILE A 345 3.01 -13.93 -1.90
N PRO A 346 1.99 -13.68 -1.06
CA PRO A 346 2.13 -13.86 0.38
C PRO A 346 2.50 -15.30 0.78
N LEU A 347 1.94 -16.30 0.10
CA LEU A 347 2.27 -17.70 0.32
C LEU A 347 3.75 -17.99 0.01
N ALA A 348 4.30 -17.41 -1.08
CA ALA A 348 5.71 -17.55 -1.46
C ALA A 348 6.66 -16.95 -0.40
N PHE A 349 6.18 -15.96 0.37
CA PHE A 349 6.86 -15.38 1.55
C PHE A 349 6.47 -16.04 2.87
N ASN A 350 5.83 -17.22 2.86
CA ASN A 350 5.33 -17.93 4.06
C ASN A 350 4.48 -17.01 4.96
N TYR A 351 3.73 -16.08 4.36
CA TYR A 351 2.96 -15.03 5.06
C TYR A 351 3.76 -14.20 6.05
N ASN A 352 5.07 -14.05 5.83
CA ASN A 352 5.91 -13.14 6.63
C ASN A 352 5.47 -11.68 6.39
N MET A 353 4.80 -11.10 7.38
CA MET A 353 4.16 -9.79 7.24
C MET A 353 5.16 -8.69 6.89
N ALA A 354 6.32 -8.65 7.55
CA ALA A 354 7.35 -7.66 7.27
C ALA A 354 7.85 -7.77 5.81
N GLY A 355 8.15 -8.99 5.35
CA GLY A 355 8.61 -9.24 3.98
C GLY A 355 7.58 -8.85 2.93
N ILE A 356 6.30 -9.21 3.10
CA ILE A 356 5.26 -8.87 2.11
C ILE A 356 4.87 -7.39 2.10
N ILE A 357 4.96 -6.69 3.23
CA ILE A 357 4.79 -5.23 3.31
C ILE A 357 5.88 -4.53 2.48
N ILE A 358 7.13 -4.91 2.69
CA ILE A 358 8.27 -4.34 1.98
C ILE A 358 8.16 -4.61 0.47
N ILE A 359 7.88 -5.86 0.06
CA ILE A 359 7.75 -6.17 -1.36
C ILE A 359 6.55 -5.46 -2.00
N SER A 360 5.46 -5.26 -1.26
CA SER A 360 4.32 -4.46 -1.73
C SER A 360 4.71 -2.99 -1.99
N SER A 361 5.57 -2.41 -1.13
CA SER A 361 6.06 -1.05 -1.33
C SER A 361 6.98 -0.95 -2.56
N ILE A 362 8.00 -1.83 -2.63
CA ILE A 362 8.98 -1.83 -3.71
C ILE A 362 8.35 -2.14 -5.06
N SER A 363 7.36 -3.02 -5.09
CA SER A 363 6.65 -3.41 -6.31
C SER A 363 6.01 -2.22 -7.05
N ARG A 364 5.80 -1.10 -6.38
CA ARG A 364 5.27 0.15 -6.94
C ARG A 364 6.35 1.07 -7.50
N PHE A 365 7.62 0.80 -7.26
CA PHE A 365 8.70 1.72 -7.64
C PHE A 365 8.83 1.91 -9.16
N ILE A 366 8.36 0.95 -9.97
CA ILE A 366 8.29 1.13 -11.43
C ILE A 366 7.45 2.37 -11.78
N GLN A 367 6.25 2.50 -11.21
CA GLN A 367 5.43 3.69 -11.45
C GLN A 367 6.02 4.95 -10.81
N PHE A 368 6.75 4.82 -9.69
CA PHE A 368 7.44 5.95 -9.04
C PHE A 368 8.70 6.41 -9.79
N ILE A 369 9.17 5.63 -10.75
CA ILE A 369 10.20 6.04 -11.72
C ILE A 369 9.53 6.64 -12.96
N ILE A 370 8.56 5.94 -13.53
CA ILE A 370 7.99 6.32 -14.84
C ILE A 370 7.11 7.56 -14.75
N VAL A 371 6.32 7.74 -13.68
CA VAL A 371 5.43 8.91 -13.57
C VAL A 371 6.20 10.23 -13.43
N PRO A 372 7.25 10.38 -12.59
CA PRO A 372 8.09 11.57 -12.60
C PRO A 372 8.72 11.87 -13.98
N LEU A 373 9.21 10.84 -14.68
CA LEU A 373 9.74 10.98 -16.04
C LEU A 373 8.65 11.46 -17.03
N ALA A 374 7.42 10.94 -16.90
CA ALA A 374 6.30 11.38 -17.72
C ALA A 374 5.96 12.87 -17.51
N VAL A 375 5.95 13.33 -16.24
CA VAL A 375 5.70 14.75 -15.92
C VAL A 375 6.75 15.67 -16.55
N ILE A 376 8.02 15.29 -16.44
CA ILE A 376 9.11 16.04 -17.08
C ILE A 376 8.93 16.08 -18.60
N THR A 377 8.54 14.95 -19.20
CA THR A 377 8.25 14.86 -20.64
C THR A 377 7.10 15.78 -21.06
N PHE A 378 6.02 15.85 -20.27
CA PHE A 378 4.88 16.75 -20.48
C PHE A 378 5.30 18.22 -20.37
N PHE A 379 6.09 18.57 -19.37
CA PHE A 379 6.57 19.94 -19.19
C PHE A 379 7.31 20.46 -20.40
N TYR A 380 8.16 19.63 -21.03
CA TYR A 380 8.92 19.98 -22.23
C TYR A 380 8.15 19.76 -23.54
N GLY A 381 6.89 19.32 -23.49
CA GLY A 381 6.06 19.11 -24.67
C GLY A 381 6.56 17.99 -25.60
N LYS A 382 7.21 16.95 -25.02
CA LYS A 382 7.75 15.80 -25.76
C LYS A 382 6.90 14.54 -25.67
N SER A 383 5.62 14.68 -25.30
CA SER A 383 4.66 13.57 -25.17
C SER A 383 4.31 12.95 -26.53
N LYS A 384 3.95 11.65 -26.49
CA LYS A 384 3.50 10.89 -27.68
C LYS A 384 2.02 11.14 -28.00
N GLU A 385 1.20 11.39 -26.95
CA GLU A 385 -0.19 11.79 -27.12
C GLU A 385 -0.34 13.29 -26.80
N GLU A 386 -1.41 13.90 -27.33
CA GLU A 386 -1.78 15.27 -27.00
C GLU A 386 -2.16 15.39 -25.52
N THR A 387 -1.65 16.42 -24.85
CA THR A 387 -1.88 16.71 -23.45
C THR A 387 -2.68 18.00 -23.28
N LEU A 388 -3.32 18.15 -22.12
CA LEU A 388 -4.02 19.38 -21.78
C LEU A 388 -3.04 20.55 -21.72
N ASN A 389 -3.51 21.74 -22.10
CA ASN A 389 -2.75 22.98 -21.91
C ASN A 389 -2.75 23.36 -20.43
N ALA A 390 -1.79 22.80 -19.69
CA ALA A 390 -1.68 22.95 -18.24
C ALA A 390 -0.82 24.17 -17.87
N ASN A 391 -1.12 24.77 -16.72
CA ASN A 391 -0.25 25.79 -16.13
C ASN A 391 1.05 25.15 -15.64
N LYS A 392 2.13 25.33 -16.40
CA LYS A 392 3.45 24.76 -16.15
C LYS A 392 4.11 25.40 -14.93
N ASN A 393 4.70 24.59 -14.07
CA ASN A 393 5.46 25.06 -12.92
C ASN A 393 6.76 24.26 -12.80
N LEU A 394 7.90 24.94 -12.90
CA LEU A 394 9.23 24.30 -12.88
C LEU A 394 9.47 23.50 -11.62
N ILE A 395 9.00 23.96 -10.46
CA ILE A 395 9.22 23.29 -9.18
C ILE A 395 8.44 21.99 -9.12
N THR A 396 7.13 22.01 -9.39
CA THR A 396 6.25 20.82 -9.26
C THR A 396 6.37 19.87 -10.42
N ASP A 397 6.78 20.34 -11.61
CA ASP A 397 6.72 19.57 -12.84
C ASP A 397 8.12 19.08 -13.30
N VAL A 398 9.20 19.62 -12.70
CA VAL A 398 10.58 19.22 -13.04
C VAL A 398 11.41 18.95 -11.79
N ILE A 399 11.57 19.92 -10.89
CA ILE A 399 12.52 19.80 -9.75
C ILE A 399 12.07 18.70 -8.79
N ILE A 400 10.83 18.74 -8.31
CA ILE A 400 10.30 17.73 -7.38
C ILE A 400 10.27 16.34 -8.02
N PRO A 401 9.81 16.15 -9.29
CA PRO A 401 9.93 14.89 -9.99
C PRO A 401 11.37 14.35 -10.11
N ILE A 402 12.36 15.20 -10.37
CA ILE A 402 13.78 14.79 -10.38
C ILE A 402 14.23 14.31 -9.00
N ILE A 403 13.89 15.04 -7.94
CA ILE A 403 14.20 14.63 -6.57
C ILE A 403 13.52 13.29 -6.24
N GLY A 404 12.26 13.11 -6.60
CA GLY A 404 11.50 11.86 -6.41
C GLY A 404 12.14 10.69 -7.15
N LEU A 405 12.55 10.90 -8.40
CA LEU A 405 13.26 9.91 -9.19
C LEU A 405 14.60 9.53 -8.56
N PHE A 406 15.40 10.53 -8.17
CA PHE A 406 16.70 10.32 -7.53
C PHE A 406 16.56 9.53 -6.23
N LEU A 407 15.63 9.93 -5.35
CA LEU A 407 15.39 9.23 -4.09
C LEU A 407 14.90 7.78 -4.32
N THR A 408 14.00 7.58 -5.28
CA THR A 408 13.49 6.23 -5.63
C THR A 408 14.63 5.32 -6.09
N VAL A 409 15.50 5.80 -6.98
CA VAL A 409 16.66 5.04 -7.49
C VAL A 409 17.67 4.80 -6.35
N LEU A 410 17.93 5.81 -5.52
CA LEU A 410 18.83 5.68 -4.36
C LEU A 410 18.33 4.60 -3.39
N LEU A 411 17.04 4.59 -3.08
CA LEU A 411 16.44 3.57 -2.22
C LEU A 411 16.60 2.17 -2.83
N LEU A 412 16.36 2.00 -4.13
CA LEU A 412 16.54 0.71 -4.82
C LEU A 412 18.00 0.21 -4.80
N ILE A 413 18.97 1.10 -4.96
CA ILE A 413 20.40 0.76 -4.92
C ILE A 413 20.87 0.38 -3.51
N LYS A 414 20.38 1.10 -2.49
CA LYS A 414 20.79 0.89 -1.08
C LYS A 414 19.94 -0.16 -0.35
N PHE A 415 18.90 -0.67 -0.99
CA PHE A 415 18.03 -1.69 -0.42
C PHE A 415 18.74 -3.04 -0.30
N ASN A 416 18.52 -3.75 0.79
CA ASN A 416 19.09 -5.08 1.01
C ASN A 416 18.24 -6.17 0.34
N TRP A 417 18.45 -6.36 -0.94
CA TRP A 417 17.76 -7.37 -1.75
C TRP A 417 18.00 -8.80 -1.25
N ALA A 418 19.23 -9.10 -0.83
CA ALA A 418 19.59 -10.43 -0.33
C ALA A 418 18.76 -10.78 0.91
N GLN A 419 18.68 -9.90 1.88
CA GLN A 419 17.90 -10.10 3.08
C GLN A 419 16.38 -10.19 2.78
N GLN A 420 15.88 -9.39 1.84
CA GLN A 420 14.46 -9.41 1.45
C GLN A 420 14.02 -10.73 0.84
N PHE A 421 14.89 -11.37 0.08
CA PHE A 421 14.63 -12.65 -0.57
C PHE A 421 15.32 -13.82 0.13
N SER A 422 15.56 -13.71 1.42
CA SER A 422 16.11 -14.79 2.25
C SER A 422 15.02 -15.32 3.22
N THR A 423 15.13 -16.58 3.57
CA THR A 423 14.32 -17.24 4.60
C THR A 423 15.25 -17.95 5.57
N LYS A 424 15.05 -17.80 6.88
CA LYS A 424 15.71 -18.60 7.92
C LYS A 424 15.05 -19.97 7.99
N LEU A 425 15.85 -21.00 8.07
CA LEU A 425 15.44 -22.37 8.38
C LEU A 425 15.48 -22.63 9.88
N ASP A 426 14.93 -23.75 10.32
CA ASP A 426 14.88 -24.16 11.75
C ASP A 426 16.26 -24.35 12.36
N ASP A 427 17.30 -24.57 11.56
CA ASP A 427 18.71 -24.70 11.95
C ASP A 427 19.48 -23.36 11.91
N ASP A 428 18.79 -22.23 11.87
CA ASP A 428 19.30 -20.85 11.72
C ASP A 428 20.08 -20.58 10.42
N THR A 429 20.17 -21.54 9.51
CA THR A 429 20.74 -21.26 8.19
C THR A 429 19.84 -20.33 7.37
N THR A 430 20.47 -19.39 6.68
CA THR A 430 19.74 -18.45 5.82
C THR A 430 19.89 -18.90 4.37
N ILE A 431 18.77 -19.21 3.72
CA ILE A 431 18.73 -19.60 2.31
C ILE A 431 17.94 -18.58 1.47
N MET A 432 18.20 -18.55 0.16
CA MET A 432 17.42 -17.72 -0.76
C MET A 432 16.00 -18.28 -0.92
N ASN A 433 15.01 -17.39 -0.79
CA ASN A 433 13.60 -17.72 -1.03
C ASN A 433 13.31 -17.74 -2.55
N MET A 434 13.66 -18.86 -3.20
CA MET A 434 13.46 -19.03 -4.62
C MET A 434 12.00 -18.92 -5.06
N LYS A 435 11.04 -19.31 -4.19
CA LYS A 435 9.60 -19.19 -4.50
C LYS A 435 9.20 -17.72 -4.64
N ALA A 436 9.66 -16.86 -3.74
CA ALA A 436 9.42 -15.43 -3.80
C ALA A 436 10.07 -14.79 -5.02
N ILE A 437 11.34 -15.13 -5.31
CA ILE A 437 12.07 -14.61 -6.48
C ILE A 437 11.35 -15.00 -7.78
N ILE A 438 11.02 -16.27 -7.94
CA ILE A 438 10.33 -16.77 -9.15
C ILE A 438 8.97 -16.09 -9.32
N SER A 439 8.21 -15.91 -8.23
CA SER A 439 6.91 -15.23 -8.26
C SER A 439 7.03 -13.78 -8.74
N MET A 440 8.07 -13.07 -8.30
CA MET A 440 8.33 -11.70 -8.75
C MET A 440 8.79 -11.65 -10.21
N ILE A 441 9.65 -12.57 -10.64
CA ILE A 441 10.07 -12.67 -12.05
C ILE A 441 8.84 -12.94 -12.94
N ILE A 442 7.97 -13.85 -12.53
CA ILE A 442 6.73 -14.14 -13.29
C ILE A 442 5.86 -12.87 -13.39
N GLY A 443 5.62 -12.15 -12.30
CA GLY A 443 4.77 -10.97 -12.31
C GLY A 443 5.32 -9.79 -13.10
N TYR A 444 6.63 -9.55 -13.03
CA TYR A 444 7.26 -8.32 -13.56
C TYR A 444 7.96 -8.50 -14.91
N LEU A 445 8.29 -9.72 -15.29
CA LEU A 445 8.95 -10.02 -16.57
C LEU A 445 8.11 -10.95 -17.43
N VAL A 446 7.77 -12.14 -16.93
CA VAL A 446 7.10 -13.18 -17.76
C VAL A 446 5.70 -12.74 -18.17
N LEU A 447 4.88 -12.31 -17.24
CA LEU A 447 3.50 -11.89 -17.53
C LEU A 447 3.42 -10.71 -18.54
N PRO A 448 4.17 -9.61 -18.39
CA PRO A 448 4.22 -8.55 -19.39
C PRO A 448 4.69 -9.04 -20.78
N ILE A 449 5.72 -9.89 -20.83
CA ILE A 449 6.26 -10.43 -22.09
C ILE A 449 5.22 -11.31 -22.79
N VAL A 450 4.60 -12.24 -22.06
CA VAL A 450 3.59 -13.15 -22.61
C VAL A 450 2.39 -12.39 -23.17
N LEU A 451 1.88 -11.42 -22.40
CA LEU A 451 0.76 -10.60 -22.86
C LEU A 451 1.12 -9.74 -24.07
N ARG A 452 2.34 -9.21 -24.11
CA ARG A 452 2.84 -8.45 -25.29
C ARG A 452 2.94 -9.33 -26.53
N ILE A 453 3.50 -10.54 -26.42
CA ILE A 453 3.59 -11.50 -27.54
C ILE A 453 2.18 -11.82 -28.03
N TYR A 454 1.27 -12.18 -27.12
CA TYR A 454 -0.12 -12.48 -27.47
C TYR A 454 -0.79 -11.35 -28.22
N MET A 455 -0.59 -10.11 -27.83
CA MET A 455 -1.17 -8.94 -28.49
C MET A 455 -0.58 -8.67 -29.87
N ARG A 456 0.71 -9.01 -30.07
CA ARG A 456 1.35 -8.87 -31.40
C ARG A 456 0.90 -9.93 -32.40
N THR A 457 0.58 -11.13 -31.93
CA THR A 457 0.08 -12.22 -32.79
C THR A 457 -1.38 -12.06 -33.22
N LYS A 458 -2.12 -11.14 -32.58
CA LYS A 458 -3.53 -10.83 -32.91
C LYS A 458 -3.70 -9.53 -33.74
N LYS A 459 -2.62 -8.75 -33.92
CA LYS A 459 -2.56 -7.63 -34.86
C LYS A 459 -2.09 -8.13 -36.23
#